data_9896e116ad9de4bf91dd6079c3ac7afa
#
_entry.id   9896e116ad9de4bf91dd6079c3ac7afa
#
_cell.length_a   1.000
_cell.length_b   1.000
_cell.length_c   1.000
_cell.angle_alpha   90.00
_cell.angle_beta   90.00
_cell.angle_gamma   90.00
#
_symmetry.space_group_name_H-M   'P 1'
#
loop_
_entity.id
_entity.type
_entity.pdbx_description
1 polymer ?
#
loop_
_entity_poly.entity_id
_entity_poly.type
_entity_poly.pdbx_seq_one_letter_code
_entity_poly.pdbx_strand_id
1 'polypeptide(L)'
;MSDNGRYVAESMDGSISFLDRWTGATWTYTNDNANGGNGHCVSNTGILVGTNGTAPCYWLDGTCYELPLLEKTSGELGGCNAITPDGKYIVGDLGTGVGFGTADGLMNCPAIWTRQDDGTYKVDTLAYPHLDFTGRAPQYVMFNDISADGSVIVCQVRDYTGFYNYPAIYKKSADGKWSFTVVGDGLIWDAEKIKAVPAEPVDPSDEVPVAESYFTAADTVAYNNAVDEYIKAAKEAEDGLIPWDQVPERPDYVKYKYITDNHDQWAADSAAYQAKVAKYYEDFDVYQQALKDATFGNSFQFNNLVLSANGKYLGTTFETSNPDADPEMGNVESHSYPTVIDLTGDKPEVNVYDNMVDATTTSVANDGQIIACTPILDYARNSFVIKDAESDPVNFYDYIAARNEKAGIFLKENYSFNVPVSNDEGGDEPGWGDEGGLLAHKKALKFTAKDYSIVNDSIVTGTVFGNSDNTIFNSFMMEEFSDPEGMGTYRSYVIDLNENAQSGIKGVKKADEADAAIIGREYYNINGQRISAAPAKGIYLEKRITANGFTTVKHVK
;
A
#
# COMPACT_ATOMS: atom_id res chain seq x y z
N MET A 1 1.32 4.61 -14.30
CA MET A 1 1.45 5.20 -15.66
C MET A 1 2.00 6.61 -15.53
N SER A 2 2.83 7.08 -16.49
CA SER A 2 3.23 8.50 -16.55
C SER A 2 2.04 9.40 -16.91
N ASP A 3 2.07 10.66 -16.43
CA ASP A 3 0.96 11.61 -16.64
C ASP A 3 0.62 11.85 -18.11
N ASN A 4 1.65 11.86 -19.00
CA ASN A 4 1.46 11.96 -20.46
C ASN A 4 1.06 10.63 -21.12
N GLY A 5 0.85 9.56 -20.36
CA GLY A 5 0.44 8.24 -20.83
C GLY A 5 1.49 7.48 -21.66
N ARG A 6 2.73 7.98 -21.76
CA ARG A 6 3.76 7.32 -22.56
C ARG A 6 4.28 6.06 -21.91
N TYR A 7 4.56 6.10 -20.62
CA TYR A 7 5.20 4.99 -19.91
C TYR A 7 4.21 4.31 -18.97
N VAL A 8 4.20 2.99 -19.02
CA VAL A 8 3.41 2.14 -18.13
C VAL A 8 4.36 1.17 -17.45
N ALA A 9 4.23 1.03 -16.15
CA ALA A 9 4.95 0.04 -15.36
C ALA A 9 3.94 -0.78 -14.57
N GLU A 10 4.22 -2.07 -14.46
CA GLU A 10 3.45 -3.04 -13.69
C GLU A 10 4.42 -3.87 -12.85
N SER A 11 4.20 -3.90 -11.55
CA SER A 11 5.00 -4.69 -10.61
C SER A 11 4.25 -5.94 -10.22
N MET A 12 4.86 -7.11 -10.34
CA MET A 12 4.28 -8.39 -9.99
C MET A 12 5.37 -9.38 -9.58
N ASP A 13 5.19 -10.03 -8.44
CA ASP A 13 6.04 -11.12 -7.94
C ASP A 13 7.55 -10.88 -8.05
N GLY A 14 7.99 -9.67 -7.69
CA GLY A 14 9.42 -9.30 -7.71
C GLY A 14 9.96 -8.96 -9.08
N SER A 15 9.12 -8.86 -10.10
CA SER A 15 9.48 -8.33 -11.41
C SER A 15 8.67 -7.10 -11.75
N ILE A 16 9.27 -6.20 -12.51
CA ILE A 16 8.62 -4.99 -13.00
C ILE A 16 8.63 -5.03 -14.52
N SER A 17 7.45 -5.06 -15.13
CA SER A 17 7.28 -4.90 -16.58
C SER A 17 7.12 -3.42 -16.89
N PHE A 18 7.93 -2.90 -17.81
CA PHE A 18 7.94 -1.50 -18.20
C PHE A 18 7.73 -1.38 -19.72
N LEU A 19 6.80 -0.52 -20.13
CA LEU A 19 6.43 -0.29 -21.53
C LEU A 19 6.53 1.19 -21.89
N ASP A 20 7.29 1.52 -22.94
CA ASP A 20 7.15 2.79 -23.67
C ASP A 20 6.09 2.61 -24.76
N ARG A 21 4.89 3.12 -24.55
CA ARG A 21 3.76 2.99 -25.50
C ARG A 21 4.02 3.65 -26.86
N TRP A 22 4.85 4.70 -26.91
CA TRP A 22 5.11 5.41 -28.15
C TRP A 22 6.09 4.68 -29.07
N THR A 23 7.06 4.00 -28.48
CA THR A 23 8.05 3.23 -29.24
C THR A 23 7.75 1.74 -29.29
N GLY A 24 6.91 1.26 -28.39
CA GLY A 24 6.65 -0.17 -28.18
C GLY A 24 7.81 -0.91 -27.53
N ALA A 25 8.82 -0.19 -27.01
CA ALA A 25 9.92 -0.81 -26.29
C ALA A 25 9.45 -1.30 -24.92
N THR A 26 9.89 -2.50 -24.57
CA THR A 26 9.58 -3.13 -23.27
C THR A 26 10.86 -3.51 -22.56
N TRP A 27 10.86 -3.38 -21.25
CA TRP A 27 11.91 -3.84 -20.35
C TRP A 27 11.27 -4.66 -19.23
N THR A 28 12.00 -5.66 -18.75
CA THR A 28 11.66 -6.36 -17.52
C THR A 28 12.82 -6.16 -16.56
N TYR A 29 12.52 -5.60 -15.41
CA TYR A 29 13.46 -5.47 -14.31
C TYR A 29 13.19 -6.64 -13.37
N THR A 30 14.15 -7.53 -13.23
CA THR A 30 14.14 -8.60 -12.23
C THR A 30 15.05 -8.20 -11.09
N ASN A 31 14.61 -8.46 -9.88
CA ASN A 31 15.43 -8.21 -8.72
C ASN A 31 16.13 -9.51 -8.30
N ASP A 32 17.45 -9.46 -8.17
CA ASP A 32 18.25 -10.58 -7.67
C ASP A 32 18.14 -10.74 -6.14
N ASN A 33 17.47 -9.82 -5.46
CA ASN A 33 17.20 -9.91 -4.02
C ASN A 33 15.91 -10.69 -3.74
N ALA A 34 15.95 -11.57 -2.75
CA ALA A 34 14.84 -12.45 -2.36
C ALA A 34 13.53 -11.73 -1.97
N ASN A 35 13.57 -10.41 -1.74
CA ASN A 35 12.41 -9.61 -1.33
C ASN A 35 11.70 -8.88 -2.49
N GLY A 36 12.14 -9.07 -3.74
CA GLY A 36 11.54 -8.45 -4.91
C GLY A 36 11.73 -6.93 -4.99
N GLY A 37 11.54 -6.37 -6.18
CA GLY A 37 11.48 -4.93 -6.42
C GLY A 37 10.05 -4.50 -6.72
N ASN A 38 9.66 -3.32 -6.23
CA ASN A 38 8.35 -2.73 -6.51
C ASN A 38 8.54 -1.37 -7.18
N GLY A 39 7.94 -1.19 -8.35
CA GLY A 39 7.83 0.11 -9.02
C GLY A 39 6.55 0.81 -8.59
N HIS A 40 6.66 2.04 -8.11
CA HIS A 40 5.53 2.78 -7.57
C HIS A 40 5.03 3.86 -8.52
N CYS A 41 5.92 4.67 -9.10
CA CYS A 41 5.54 5.80 -9.93
C CYS A 41 6.52 6.00 -11.10
N VAL A 42 6.04 6.51 -12.23
CA VAL A 42 6.87 6.76 -13.41
C VAL A 42 6.69 8.18 -13.94
N SER A 43 7.80 8.85 -14.22
CA SER A 43 7.84 10.20 -14.80
C SER A 43 7.53 10.21 -16.31
N ASN A 44 7.24 11.40 -16.85
CA ASN A 44 7.12 11.61 -18.32
C ASN A 44 8.45 11.43 -19.06
N THR A 45 9.56 11.36 -18.35
CA THR A 45 10.91 11.14 -18.89
C THR A 45 11.35 9.68 -18.87
N GLY A 46 10.50 8.78 -18.37
CA GLY A 46 10.78 7.34 -18.31
C GLY A 46 11.58 6.88 -17.08
N ILE A 47 11.70 7.74 -16.08
CA ILE A 47 12.27 7.35 -14.78
C ILE A 47 11.15 6.69 -13.96
N LEU A 48 11.33 5.41 -13.63
CA LEU A 48 10.49 4.67 -12.70
C LEU A 48 11.14 4.70 -11.32
N VAL A 49 10.38 4.98 -10.28
CA VAL A 49 10.85 4.99 -8.89
C VAL A 49 10.18 3.92 -8.06
N GLY A 50 10.85 3.46 -7.03
CA GLY A 50 10.34 2.43 -6.13
C GLY A 50 11.41 1.87 -5.21
N THR A 51 11.31 0.58 -4.91
CA THR A 51 12.26 -0.14 -4.06
C THR A 51 12.88 -1.32 -4.80
N ASN A 52 14.16 -1.55 -4.59
CA ASN A 52 14.87 -2.75 -5.00
C ASN A 52 15.30 -3.53 -3.75
N GLY A 53 14.52 -4.55 -3.40
CA GLY A 53 14.62 -5.16 -2.08
C GLY A 53 14.22 -4.15 -0.99
N THR A 54 15.18 -3.74 -0.16
CA THR A 54 14.98 -2.73 0.89
C THR A 54 15.54 -1.35 0.52
N ALA A 55 16.15 -1.20 -0.67
CA ALA A 55 16.79 0.04 -1.08
C ALA A 55 15.85 0.93 -1.90
N PRO A 56 15.70 2.22 -1.57
CA PRO A 56 15.05 3.18 -2.44
C PRO A 56 15.85 3.34 -3.73
N CYS A 57 15.19 3.27 -4.87
CA CYS A 57 15.88 3.26 -6.15
C CYS A 57 15.05 3.87 -7.29
N TYR A 58 15.70 4.08 -8.41
CA TYR A 58 15.04 4.39 -9.67
C TYR A 58 15.61 3.54 -10.81
N TRP A 59 14.80 3.28 -11.81
CA TRP A 59 15.19 2.61 -13.05
C TRP A 59 15.12 3.60 -14.21
N LEU A 60 16.15 3.57 -15.02
CA LEU A 60 16.26 4.36 -16.25
C LEU A 60 17.01 3.56 -17.30
N ASP A 61 16.47 3.47 -18.52
CA ASP A 61 17.07 2.80 -19.67
C ASP A 61 17.57 1.37 -19.36
N GLY A 62 16.79 0.62 -18.60
CA GLY A 62 17.10 -0.78 -18.26
C GLY A 62 18.06 -0.95 -17.07
N THR A 63 18.48 0.12 -16.42
CA THR A 63 19.43 0.07 -15.30
C THR A 63 18.75 0.54 -14.00
N CYS A 64 19.00 -0.19 -12.91
CA CYS A 64 18.62 0.20 -11.56
C CYS A 64 19.71 1.04 -10.91
N TYR A 65 19.34 2.13 -10.30
CA TYR A 65 20.22 3.03 -9.55
C TYR A 65 19.67 3.19 -8.13
N GLU A 66 20.50 2.90 -7.14
CA GLU A 66 20.17 3.18 -5.74
C GLU A 66 20.19 4.69 -5.48
N LEU A 67 19.24 5.16 -4.66
CA LEU A 67 19.18 6.55 -4.23
C LEU A 67 20.00 6.76 -2.96
N PRO A 68 20.61 7.95 -2.78
CA PRO A 68 21.37 8.24 -1.58
C PRO A 68 20.48 8.26 -0.35
N LEU A 69 21.02 7.83 0.78
CA LEU A 69 20.38 7.81 2.09
C LEU A 69 20.78 9.05 2.91
N LEU A 70 19.92 9.45 3.86
CA LEU A 70 20.29 10.40 4.90
C LEU A 70 21.20 9.74 5.93
N GLU A 71 22.00 10.56 6.63
CA GLU A 71 22.85 10.06 7.72
C GLU A 71 21.98 9.37 8.80
N LYS A 72 22.39 8.17 9.23
CA LYS A 72 21.69 7.34 10.22
C LYS A 72 20.32 6.81 9.79
N THR A 73 20.07 6.74 8.49
CA THR A 73 18.88 6.07 7.96
C THR A 73 19.28 4.83 7.16
N SER A 74 18.29 3.98 6.91
CA SER A 74 18.43 2.78 6.07
C SER A 74 17.33 2.74 5.02
N GLY A 75 17.49 1.88 4.01
CA GLY A 75 16.43 1.57 3.07
C GLY A 75 15.38 0.61 3.63
N GLU A 76 15.64 0.01 4.79
CA GLU A 76 14.68 -0.88 5.44
C GLU A 76 13.45 -0.08 5.89
N LEU A 77 12.26 -0.60 5.63
CA LEU A 77 10.97 0.05 5.93
C LEU A 77 10.75 1.40 5.22
N GLY A 78 11.51 1.69 4.16
CA GLY A 78 11.41 2.92 3.38
C GLY A 78 11.32 2.64 1.89
N GLY A 79 11.01 3.68 1.11
CA GLY A 79 10.93 3.58 -0.34
C GLY A 79 10.67 4.90 -1.03
N CYS A 80 10.61 4.85 -2.36
CA CYS A 80 10.23 5.97 -3.20
C CYS A 80 8.78 5.81 -3.63
N ASN A 81 7.92 6.78 -3.32
CA ASN A 81 6.49 6.67 -3.54
C ASN A 81 6.03 7.44 -4.79
N ALA A 82 6.59 8.62 -5.06
CA ALA A 82 6.22 9.42 -6.20
C ALA A 82 7.40 10.17 -6.82
N ILE A 83 7.23 10.56 -8.09
CA ILE A 83 8.18 11.36 -8.86
C ILE A 83 7.43 12.42 -9.68
N THR A 84 7.98 13.63 -9.77
CA THR A 84 7.41 14.67 -10.64
C THR A 84 7.47 14.27 -12.11
N PRO A 85 6.54 14.74 -12.96
CA PRO A 85 6.51 14.38 -14.38
C PRO A 85 7.80 14.69 -15.13
N ASP A 86 8.54 15.72 -14.73
CA ASP A 86 9.85 16.08 -15.33
C ASP A 86 11.03 15.25 -14.79
N GLY A 87 10.79 14.42 -13.78
CA GLY A 87 11.81 13.59 -13.14
C GLY A 87 12.73 14.34 -12.19
N LYS A 88 12.36 15.58 -11.79
CA LYS A 88 13.23 16.44 -10.98
C LYS A 88 13.20 16.10 -9.49
N TYR A 89 12.03 15.80 -8.95
CA TYR A 89 11.86 15.50 -7.53
C TYR A 89 11.28 14.09 -7.36
N ILE A 90 11.85 13.35 -6.42
CA ILE A 90 11.34 12.07 -5.93
C ILE A 90 10.99 12.27 -4.46
N VAL A 91 9.90 11.69 -4.00
CA VAL A 91 9.49 11.71 -2.59
C VAL A 91 9.20 10.31 -2.07
N GLY A 92 9.43 10.12 -0.78
CA GLY A 92 9.22 8.85 -0.10
C GLY A 92 9.69 8.93 1.35
N ASP A 93 10.21 7.84 1.87
CA ASP A 93 10.65 7.73 3.25
C ASP A 93 11.84 6.78 3.43
N LEU A 94 12.54 6.92 4.55
CA LEU A 94 13.70 6.11 4.92
C LEU A 94 13.52 5.60 6.35
N GLY A 95 13.88 4.35 6.61
CA GLY A 95 13.85 3.75 7.93
C GLY A 95 14.86 4.40 8.88
N THR A 96 14.48 4.61 10.12
CA THR A 96 15.36 5.20 11.16
C THR A 96 16.03 4.14 12.04
N GLY A 97 15.63 2.87 11.91
CA GLY A 97 16.06 1.79 12.79
C GLY A 97 15.31 1.75 14.13
N VAL A 98 14.34 2.63 14.34
CA VAL A 98 13.46 2.62 15.53
C VAL A 98 12.36 1.59 15.32
N GLY A 99 12.17 0.70 16.29
CA GLY A 99 11.15 -0.35 16.24
C GLY A 99 9.73 0.17 16.47
N PHE A 100 8.75 -0.61 16.04
CA PHE A 100 7.34 -0.35 16.29
C PHE A 100 7.04 -0.35 17.80
N GLY A 101 6.25 0.63 18.26
CA GLY A 101 5.83 0.70 19.67
C GLY A 101 6.81 1.36 20.63
N THR A 102 7.92 1.91 20.17
CA THR A 102 8.80 2.72 21.02
C THR A 102 8.33 4.17 21.07
N ALA A 103 8.05 4.68 22.27
CA ALA A 103 7.46 6.01 22.48
C ALA A 103 8.33 7.19 21.99
N ASP A 104 9.61 6.97 21.78
CA ASP A 104 10.60 8.06 21.63
C ASP A 104 11.20 8.19 20.23
N GLY A 105 10.53 7.70 19.17
CA GLY A 105 11.15 7.83 17.85
C GLY A 105 10.24 7.60 16.67
N LEU A 106 10.54 8.31 15.60
CA LEU A 106 9.96 8.06 14.28
C LEU A 106 10.55 6.76 13.72
N MET A 107 9.68 5.86 13.26
CA MET A 107 10.09 4.64 12.55
C MET A 107 10.70 4.95 11.19
N ASN A 108 10.27 6.04 10.57
CA ASN A 108 10.76 6.47 9.29
C ASN A 108 10.91 7.99 9.21
N CYS A 109 11.78 8.40 8.29
CA CYS A 109 12.11 9.78 8.00
C CYS A 109 11.62 10.13 6.60
N PRO A 110 10.75 11.13 6.41
CA PRO A 110 10.35 11.55 5.07
C PRO A 110 11.56 12.08 4.29
N ALA A 111 11.67 11.68 3.05
CA ALA A 111 12.80 11.99 2.19
C ALA A 111 12.35 12.63 0.87
N ILE A 112 13.10 13.62 0.44
CA ILE A 112 12.98 14.24 -0.88
C ILE A 112 14.32 14.14 -1.60
N TRP A 113 14.33 13.58 -2.78
CA TRP A 113 15.50 13.50 -3.65
C TRP A 113 15.35 14.51 -4.78
N THR A 114 16.34 15.35 -4.93
CA THR A 114 16.37 16.38 -5.99
C THR A 114 17.42 16.04 -7.02
N ARG A 115 17.03 15.96 -8.29
CA ARG A 115 17.93 15.69 -9.41
C ARG A 115 18.90 16.84 -9.60
N GLN A 116 20.17 16.51 -9.74
CA GLN A 116 21.26 17.43 -10.00
C GLN A 116 21.52 17.57 -11.50
N ASP A 117 22.30 18.57 -11.90
CA ASP A 117 22.65 18.83 -13.30
C ASP A 117 23.43 17.67 -13.96
N ASP A 118 24.15 16.87 -13.17
CA ASP A 118 24.85 15.67 -13.63
C ASP A 118 23.96 14.42 -13.75
N GLY A 119 22.68 14.55 -13.44
CA GLY A 119 21.68 13.47 -13.48
C GLY A 119 21.59 12.62 -12.21
N THR A 120 22.48 12.81 -11.24
CA THR A 120 22.38 12.15 -9.93
C THR A 120 21.30 12.80 -9.05
N TYR A 121 20.97 12.16 -7.93
CA TYR A 121 20.03 12.71 -6.96
C TYR A 121 20.71 13.04 -5.65
N LYS A 122 20.33 14.15 -5.04
CA LYS A 122 20.69 14.55 -3.68
C LYS A 122 19.49 14.37 -2.79
N VAL A 123 19.66 13.72 -1.64
CA VAL A 123 18.60 13.55 -0.62
C VAL A 123 18.61 14.69 0.38
N ASP A 124 17.41 15.04 0.85
CA ASP A 124 17.16 15.97 1.94
C ASP A 124 15.88 15.53 2.69
N THR A 125 15.58 16.16 3.83
CA THR A 125 14.36 15.94 4.59
C THR A 125 13.69 17.26 4.93
N LEU A 126 12.41 17.20 5.32
CA LEU A 126 11.62 18.35 5.77
C LEU A 126 11.29 18.22 7.26
N ALA A 127 10.90 19.32 7.89
CA ALA A 127 10.40 19.29 9.27
C ALA A 127 9.19 18.36 9.39
N TYR A 128 9.16 17.58 10.46
CA TYR A 128 8.07 16.62 10.70
C TYR A 128 6.78 17.35 11.08
N PRO A 129 5.61 16.82 10.63
CA PRO A 129 4.33 17.31 11.10
C PRO A 129 4.18 17.00 12.60
N HIS A 130 3.57 17.92 13.31
CA HIS A 130 3.16 17.72 14.69
C HIS A 130 1.66 17.44 14.73
N LEU A 131 1.25 16.42 15.50
CA LEU A 131 -0.15 16.14 15.76
C LEU A 131 -0.58 16.88 17.04
N ASP A 132 -0.55 18.23 16.99
CA ASP A 132 -0.81 19.09 18.16
C ASP A 132 -2.18 18.83 18.80
N PHE A 133 -3.15 18.41 17.99
CA PHE A 133 -4.49 18.07 18.45
C PHE A 133 -4.56 16.75 19.24
N THR A 134 -3.64 15.83 19.02
CA THR A 134 -3.59 14.57 19.78
C THR A 134 -2.69 14.65 21.01
N GLY A 135 -1.80 15.66 21.08
CA GLY A 135 -0.73 15.74 22.07
C GLY A 135 0.32 14.63 21.95
N ARG A 136 0.31 13.87 20.87
CA ARG A 136 1.19 12.71 20.64
C ARG A 136 2.23 13.00 19.58
N ALA A 137 3.41 12.42 19.74
CA ALA A 137 4.41 12.42 18.68
C ALA A 137 3.97 11.55 17.51
N PRO A 138 4.19 11.95 16.26
CA PRO A 138 3.97 11.08 15.11
C PRO A 138 4.97 9.91 15.20
N GLN A 139 4.47 8.70 14.96
CA GLN A 139 5.30 7.50 14.91
C GLN A 139 5.80 7.22 13.50
N TYR A 140 4.97 7.51 12.52
CA TYR A 140 5.22 7.23 11.13
C TYR A 140 4.89 8.45 10.27
N VAL A 141 5.84 8.86 9.43
CA VAL A 141 5.71 10.03 8.54
C VAL A 141 6.22 9.64 7.17
N MET A 142 5.33 9.52 6.19
CA MET A 142 5.64 9.06 4.85
C MET A 142 5.17 10.08 3.80
N PHE A 143 6.07 10.53 2.92
CA PHE A 143 5.65 11.29 1.75
C PHE A 143 5.03 10.36 0.71
N ASN A 144 3.77 10.63 0.34
CA ASN A 144 3.01 9.80 -0.57
C ASN A 144 3.06 10.32 -2.01
N ASP A 145 2.92 11.64 -2.19
CA ASP A 145 2.80 12.20 -3.53
C ASP A 145 3.31 13.66 -3.57
N ILE A 146 3.60 14.17 -4.78
CA ILE A 146 4.14 15.49 -5.01
C ILE A 146 3.52 16.13 -6.26
N SER A 147 3.18 17.43 -6.19
CA SER A 147 2.68 18.19 -7.34
C SER A 147 3.71 18.28 -8.48
N ALA A 148 3.23 18.44 -9.70
CA ALA A 148 4.09 18.43 -10.90
C ALA A 148 5.19 19.50 -10.88
N ASP A 149 4.95 20.64 -10.22
CA ASP A 149 5.93 21.73 -10.06
C ASP A 149 6.84 21.57 -8.82
N GLY A 150 6.61 20.53 -8.01
CA GLY A 150 7.36 20.26 -6.79
C GLY A 150 7.09 21.24 -5.66
N SER A 151 5.95 21.94 -5.66
CA SER A 151 5.63 22.96 -4.65
C SER A 151 4.70 22.47 -3.54
N VAL A 152 4.00 21.36 -3.75
CA VAL A 152 3.10 20.73 -2.78
C VAL A 152 3.47 19.26 -2.63
N ILE A 153 3.60 18.81 -1.38
CA ILE A 153 3.82 17.39 -1.05
C ILE A 153 2.71 16.95 -0.09
N VAL A 154 2.14 15.78 -0.31
CA VAL A 154 1.24 15.14 0.64
C VAL A 154 1.96 14.05 1.40
N CYS A 155 1.67 13.97 2.68
CA CYS A 155 2.32 13.11 3.63
C CYS A 155 1.25 12.38 4.45
N GLN A 156 1.43 11.09 4.64
CA GLN A 156 0.69 10.32 5.63
C GLN A 156 1.41 10.41 6.96
N VAL A 157 0.67 10.82 7.98
CA VAL A 157 1.14 10.85 9.36
C VAL A 157 0.33 9.85 10.16
N ARG A 158 1.02 8.97 10.89
CA ARG A 158 0.40 8.00 11.79
C ARG A 158 0.80 8.34 13.23
N ASP A 159 -0.16 8.32 14.13
CA ASP A 159 0.09 8.55 15.55
C ASP A 159 0.78 7.36 16.22
N TYR A 160 1.16 7.53 17.49
CA TYR A 160 1.82 6.50 18.30
C TYR A 160 0.99 5.23 18.45
N THR A 161 -0.33 5.32 18.42
CA THR A 161 -1.19 4.13 18.52
C THR A 161 -1.17 3.29 17.25
N GLY A 162 -0.63 3.83 16.16
CA GLY A 162 -0.48 3.13 14.89
C GLY A 162 -1.77 2.85 14.14
N PHE A 163 -2.91 3.32 14.65
CA PHE A 163 -4.22 2.95 14.12
C PHE A 163 -4.83 4.01 13.21
N TYR A 164 -4.37 5.26 13.25
CA TYR A 164 -5.01 6.36 12.51
C TYR A 164 -4.02 7.09 11.63
N ASN A 165 -4.41 7.26 10.37
CA ASN A 165 -3.64 7.96 9.36
C ASN A 165 -4.26 9.34 9.10
N TYR A 166 -3.42 10.38 9.14
CA TYR A 166 -3.81 11.75 8.86
C TYR A 166 -3.00 12.30 7.68
N PRO A 167 -3.62 13.04 6.74
CA PRO A 167 -2.88 13.75 5.72
C PRO A 167 -2.19 14.99 6.31
N ALA A 168 -0.93 15.19 5.97
CA ALA A 168 -0.26 16.46 6.14
C ALA A 168 0.11 17.04 4.77
N ILE A 169 -0.18 18.31 4.58
CA ILE A 169 0.04 19.02 3.33
C ILE A 169 1.21 19.97 3.52
N TYR A 170 2.30 19.70 2.83
CA TYR A 170 3.44 20.62 2.75
C TYR A 170 3.27 21.56 1.56
N LYS A 171 3.44 22.85 1.80
CA LYS A 171 3.45 23.89 0.75
C LYS A 171 4.76 24.64 0.79
N LYS A 172 5.37 24.81 -0.38
CA LYS A 172 6.59 25.58 -0.57
C LYS A 172 6.23 27.02 -0.92
N SER A 173 6.67 27.96 -0.10
CA SER A 173 6.49 29.39 -0.35
C SER A 173 7.42 29.89 -1.47
N ALA A 174 7.15 31.09 -1.98
CA ALA A 174 7.95 31.69 -3.06
C ALA A 174 9.42 31.93 -2.68
N ASP A 175 9.73 32.09 -1.38
CA ASP A 175 11.10 32.18 -0.84
C ASP A 175 11.75 30.80 -0.60
N GLY A 176 11.08 29.72 -1.00
CA GLY A 176 11.60 28.35 -0.96
C GLY A 176 11.43 27.63 0.38
N LYS A 177 10.77 28.26 1.37
CA LYS A 177 10.52 27.63 2.67
C LYS A 177 9.31 26.73 2.63
N TRP A 178 9.41 25.59 3.31
CA TRP A 178 8.32 24.68 3.49
C TRP A 178 7.55 24.97 4.78
N SER A 179 6.23 24.87 4.70
CA SER A 179 5.31 24.83 5.83
C SER A 179 4.37 23.66 5.65
N PHE A 180 3.77 23.15 6.72
CA PHE A 180 2.80 22.07 6.64
C PHE A 180 1.52 22.42 7.40
N THR A 181 0.43 21.75 7.00
CA THR A 181 -0.87 21.76 7.68
C THR A 181 -1.34 20.33 7.78
N VAL A 182 -1.72 19.86 8.96
CA VAL A 182 -2.30 18.54 9.16
C VAL A 182 -3.82 18.65 8.98
N VAL A 183 -4.39 17.78 8.15
CA VAL A 183 -5.84 17.70 7.95
C VAL A 183 -6.43 16.88 9.09
N GLY A 184 -7.50 17.39 9.67
CA GLY A 184 -8.14 16.76 10.84
C GLY A 184 -8.21 17.70 12.04
N ASP A 185 -7.32 18.71 12.12
CA ASP A 185 -7.37 19.71 13.16
C ASP A 185 -8.64 20.57 13.04
N GLY A 186 -9.50 20.47 14.03
CA GLY A 186 -10.76 21.21 14.11
C GLY A 186 -11.90 20.68 13.26
N LEU A 187 -11.71 19.64 12.43
CA LEU A 187 -12.79 19.03 11.64
C LEU A 187 -13.52 17.93 12.39
N ILE A 188 -12.84 17.24 13.31
CA ILE A 188 -13.29 15.98 13.86
C ILE A 188 -13.09 15.91 15.38
N TRP A 189 -12.41 16.91 15.98
CA TRP A 189 -12.09 16.94 17.39
C TRP A 189 -12.80 18.10 18.08
N ASP A 190 -13.46 17.78 19.19
CA ASP A 190 -13.91 18.82 20.12
C ASP A 190 -12.70 19.26 20.98
N ALA A 191 -12.13 20.41 20.64
CA ALA A 191 -10.92 20.91 21.30
C ALA A 191 -11.04 21.03 22.84
N GLU A 192 -12.26 21.30 23.36
CA GLU A 192 -12.48 21.36 24.80
C GLU A 192 -12.55 19.97 25.44
N LYS A 193 -13.14 18.98 24.76
CA LYS A 193 -13.13 17.60 25.21
C LYS A 193 -11.75 16.99 25.14
N ILE A 194 -10.97 17.29 24.09
CA ILE A 194 -9.56 16.84 23.99
C ILE A 194 -8.73 17.35 25.15
N LYS A 195 -8.87 18.60 25.55
CA LYS A 195 -8.16 19.14 26.72
C LYS A 195 -8.56 18.46 28.03
N ALA A 196 -9.76 17.88 28.07
CA ALA A 196 -10.27 17.15 29.23
C ALA A 196 -9.84 15.67 29.26
N VAL A 197 -9.27 15.16 28.18
CA VAL A 197 -8.74 13.79 28.14
C VAL A 197 -7.60 13.64 29.17
N PRO A 198 -7.65 12.64 30.08
CA PRO A 198 -6.57 12.40 31.03
C PRO A 198 -5.23 12.17 30.30
N ALA A 199 -4.13 12.36 31.02
CA ALA A 199 -2.83 11.94 30.52
C ALA A 199 -2.82 10.41 30.31
N GLU A 200 -2.16 9.96 29.26
CA GLU A 200 -1.98 8.54 28.99
C GLU A 200 -1.26 7.87 30.16
N PRO A 201 -1.79 6.76 30.69
CA PRO A 201 -1.13 6.04 31.78
C PRO A 201 0.22 5.47 31.34
N VAL A 202 1.18 5.49 32.25
CA VAL A 202 2.51 4.90 31.99
C VAL A 202 2.45 3.39 32.20
N ASP A 203 2.88 2.64 31.19
CA ASP A 203 2.98 1.18 31.27
C ASP A 203 4.00 0.77 32.35
N PRO A 204 3.60 -0.04 33.36
CA PRO A 204 4.51 -0.48 34.37
C PRO A 204 5.39 -1.70 34.00
N SER A 205 5.42 -2.10 32.72
CA SER A 205 6.14 -3.31 32.26
C SER A 205 7.63 -3.34 32.64
N ASP A 206 8.27 -2.17 32.70
CA ASP A 206 9.68 -2.06 33.12
C ASP A 206 9.89 -2.26 34.63
N GLU A 207 8.81 -2.25 35.43
CA GLU A 207 8.86 -2.41 36.87
C GLU A 207 8.64 -3.87 37.34
N VAL A 208 8.56 -4.81 36.38
CA VAL A 208 8.34 -6.22 36.70
C VAL A 208 9.44 -6.76 37.64
N PRO A 209 9.10 -7.36 38.79
CA PRO A 209 10.10 -7.92 39.70
C PRO A 209 10.87 -9.06 39.03
N VAL A 210 12.16 -8.89 38.80
CA VAL A 210 13.04 -9.91 38.23
C VAL A 210 13.44 -10.91 39.28
N ALA A 211 13.05 -12.18 39.11
CA ALA A 211 13.24 -13.22 40.12
C ALA A 211 14.71 -13.35 40.59
N GLU A 212 15.65 -13.23 39.66
CA GLU A 212 17.08 -13.32 39.95
C GLU A 212 17.61 -12.24 40.91
N SER A 213 16.94 -11.10 40.98
CA SER A 213 17.33 -10.03 41.92
C SER A 213 17.05 -10.39 43.39
N TYR A 214 16.23 -11.40 43.62
CA TYR A 214 15.90 -11.92 44.97
C TYR A 214 16.70 -13.18 45.33
N PHE A 215 17.51 -13.70 44.41
CA PHE A 215 18.33 -14.88 44.65
C PHE A 215 19.43 -14.61 45.70
N THR A 216 19.56 -15.52 46.64
CA THR A 216 20.79 -15.66 47.40
C THR A 216 21.86 -16.41 46.59
N ALA A 217 23.08 -16.47 47.10
CA ALA A 217 24.12 -17.27 46.46
C ALA A 217 23.75 -18.78 46.38
N ALA A 218 23.00 -19.28 47.37
CA ALA A 218 22.51 -20.65 47.38
C ALA A 218 21.42 -20.86 46.32
N ASP A 219 20.49 -19.92 46.18
CA ASP A 219 19.43 -19.97 45.18
C ASP A 219 20.02 -19.96 43.77
N THR A 220 21.02 -19.11 43.52
CA THR A 220 21.73 -19.05 42.21
C THR A 220 22.36 -20.40 41.86
N VAL A 221 22.99 -21.07 42.83
CA VAL A 221 23.57 -22.41 42.62
C VAL A 221 22.47 -23.44 42.33
N ALA A 222 21.36 -23.42 43.10
CA ALA A 222 20.25 -24.33 42.91
C ALA A 222 19.60 -24.16 41.51
N TYR A 223 19.38 -22.90 41.11
CA TYR A 223 18.83 -22.57 39.78
C TYR A 223 19.75 -23.05 38.65
N ASN A 224 21.05 -22.73 38.69
CA ASN A 224 22.00 -23.15 37.68
C ASN A 224 22.10 -24.68 37.57
N ASN A 225 22.09 -25.41 38.68
CA ASN A 225 22.04 -26.88 38.65
C ASN A 225 20.79 -27.40 37.95
N ALA A 226 19.63 -26.79 38.21
CA ALA A 226 18.39 -27.18 37.55
C ALA A 226 18.40 -26.87 36.05
N VAL A 227 19.03 -25.76 35.65
CA VAL A 227 19.25 -25.45 34.21
C VAL A 227 20.12 -26.51 33.55
N ASP A 228 21.23 -26.91 34.19
CA ASP A 228 22.12 -27.94 33.68
C ASP A 228 21.41 -29.30 33.56
N GLU A 229 20.62 -29.69 34.58
CA GLU A 229 19.81 -30.91 34.56
C GLU A 229 18.77 -30.89 33.44
N TYR A 230 18.07 -29.75 33.25
CA TYR A 230 17.11 -29.58 32.17
C TYR A 230 17.77 -29.71 30.81
N ILE A 231 18.88 -28.98 30.57
CA ILE A 231 19.61 -29.01 29.28
C ILE A 231 20.05 -30.44 28.94
N LYS A 232 20.58 -31.16 29.94
CA LYS A 232 21.00 -32.55 29.79
C LYS A 232 19.82 -33.46 29.44
N ALA A 233 18.73 -33.40 30.20
CA ALA A 233 17.55 -34.21 29.94
C ALA A 233 16.87 -33.89 28.60
N ALA A 234 16.78 -32.63 28.25
CA ALA A 234 16.24 -32.20 26.96
C ALA A 234 17.03 -32.78 25.77
N LYS A 235 18.37 -32.75 25.89
CA LYS A 235 19.24 -33.35 24.88
C LYS A 235 19.10 -34.89 24.81
N GLU A 236 18.98 -35.55 25.95
CA GLU A 236 18.72 -37.01 25.99
C GLU A 236 17.36 -37.36 25.36
N ALA A 237 16.35 -36.48 25.51
CA ALA A 237 15.05 -36.64 24.88
C ALA A 237 15.10 -36.40 23.35
N GLU A 238 15.84 -35.38 22.90
CA GLU A 238 16.10 -35.12 21.47
C GLU A 238 16.81 -36.31 20.79
N ASP A 239 17.76 -36.92 21.52
CA ASP A 239 18.50 -38.10 21.05
C ASP A 239 17.66 -39.41 21.17
N GLY A 240 16.41 -39.34 21.65
CA GLY A 240 15.51 -40.46 21.83
C GLY A 240 15.88 -41.43 22.96
N LEU A 241 16.74 -41.01 23.87
CA LEU A 241 17.21 -41.81 24.98
C LEU A 241 16.20 -41.83 26.16
N ILE A 242 15.45 -40.77 26.32
CA ILE A 242 14.35 -40.66 27.30
C ILE A 242 13.12 -40.03 26.62
N PRO A 243 11.89 -40.33 27.07
CA PRO A 243 10.69 -39.64 26.57
C PRO A 243 10.59 -38.21 27.15
N TRP A 244 9.93 -37.32 26.41
CA TRP A 244 9.79 -35.90 26.77
C TRP A 244 9.05 -35.65 28.09
N ASP A 245 8.19 -36.53 28.54
CA ASP A 245 7.48 -36.44 29.79
C ASP A 245 8.39 -36.69 31.03
N GLN A 246 9.62 -37.14 30.79
CA GLN A 246 10.66 -37.29 31.83
C GLN A 246 11.62 -36.09 31.88
N VAL A 247 11.53 -35.15 30.94
CA VAL A 247 12.32 -33.93 30.99
C VAL A 247 11.79 -33.01 32.11
N PRO A 248 12.63 -32.51 33.01
CA PRO A 248 12.19 -31.61 34.08
C PRO A 248 11.51 -30.37 33.52
N GLU A 249 10.66 -29.72 34.33
CA GLU A 249 10.09 -28.43 34.00
C GLU A 249 11.20 -27.39 33.73
N ARG A 250 11.03 -26.60 32.70
CA ARG A 250 12.02 -25.61 32.26
C ARG A 250 12.25 -24.54 33.34
N PRO A 251 13.45 -24.43 33.94
CA PRO A 251 13.69 -23.60 35.12
C PRO A 251 13.43 -22.10 34.91
N ASP A 252 13.63 -21.56 33.69
CA ASP A 252 13.38 -20.15 33.39
C ASP A 252 11.89 -19.76 33.45
N TYR A 253 10.97 -20.71 33.29
CA TYR A 253 9.52 -20.47 33.45
C TYR A 253 9.10 -20.49 34.94
N VAL A 254 9.91 -21.06 35.79
CA VAL A 254 9.58 -21.24 37.20
C VAL A 254 10.65 -20.66 38.15
N LYS A 255 11.39 -19.63 37.71
CA LYS A 255 12.45 -18.98 38.46
C LYS A 255 12.06 -18.63 39.89
N TYR A 256 10.82 -18.18 40.09
CA TYR A 256 10.30 -17.83 41.41
C TYR A 256 10.33 -19.00 42.41
N LYS A 257 10.32 -20.25 41.94
CA LYS A 257 10.42 -21.45 42.81
C LYS A 257 11.80 -21.61 43.50
N TYR A 258 12.80 -20.91 42.95
CA TYR A 258 14.17 -20.94 43.51
C TYR A 258 14.46 -19.81 44.49
N ILE A 259 13.53 -18.87 44.68
CA ILE A 259 13.66 -17.82 45.69
C ILE A 259 13.30 -18.45 47.05
N THR A 260 14.28 -18.62 47.95
CA THR A 260 14.06 -19.24 49.25
C THR A 260 13.96 -18.20 50.36
N ASP A 261 15.07 -17.59 50.76
CA ASP A 261 15.13 -16.68 51.90
C ASP A 261 14.39 -15.35 51.66
N ASN A 262 14.33 -14.87 50.38
CA ASN A 262 13.70 -13.61 50.03
C ASN A 262 12.29 -13.79 49.41
N HIS A 263 11.69 -14.97 49.61
CA HIS A 263 10.40 -15.30 48.98
C HIS A 263 9.28 -14.35 49.41
N ASP A 264 9.20 -13.98 50.69
CA ASP A 264 8.15 -13.08 51.19
C ASP A 264 8.29 -11.67 50.58
N GLN A 265 9.54 -11.21 50.43
CA GLN A 265 9.78 -9.91 49.77
C GLN A 265 9.39 -9.95 48.27
N TRP A 266 9.83 -10.99 47.57
CA TRP A 266 9.43 -11.17 46.17
C TRP A 266 7.91 -11.27 45.99
N ALA A 267 7.23 -11.99 46.87
CA ALA A 267 5.78 -12.14 46.84
C ALA A 267 5.07 -10.79 47.06
N ALA A 268 5.57 -9.99 48.02
CA ALA A 268 5.04 -8.65 48.28
C ALA A 268 5.25 -7.69 47.07
N ASP A 269 6.45 -7.68 46.49
CA ASP A 269 6.79 -6.83 45.35
C ASP A 269 6.03 -7.27 44.09
N SER A 270 5.88 -8.58 43.89
CA SER A 270 5.06 -9.14 42.81
C SER A 270 3.58 -8.76 42.97
N ALA A 271 3.03 -8.82 44.18
CA ALA A 271 1.65 -8.39 44.43
C ALA A 271 1.47 -6.87 44.18
N ALA A 272 2.46 -6.08 44.63
CA ALA A 272 2.45 -4.63 44.40
C ALA A 272 2.53 -4.31 42.88
N TYR A 273 3.35 -5.02 42.12
CA TYR A 273 3.43 -4.90 40.68
C TYR A 273 2.09 -5.27 40.01
N GLN A 274 1.48 -6.41 40.39
CA GLN A 274 0.17 -6.79 39.85
C GLN A 274 -0.92 -5.75 40.13
N ALA A 275 -0.88 -5.11 41.29
CA ALA A 275 -1.79 -4.02 41.63
C ALA A 275 -1.55 -2.77 40.71
N LYS A 276 -0.28 -2.46 40.39
CA LYS A 276 0.05 -1.40 39.44
C LYS A 276 -0.42 -1.73 38.02
N VAL A 277 -0.24 -2.98 37.60
CA VAL A 277 -0.73 -3.45 36.27
C VAL A 277 -2.25 -3.36 36.21
N ALA A 278 -2.97 -3.81 37.25
CA ALA A 278 -4.42 -3.69 37.28
C ALA A 278 -4.89 -2.23 37.22
N LYS A 279 -4.21 -1.34 37.95
CA LYS A 279 -4.51 0.08 37.93
C LYS A 279 -4.21 0.71 36.55
N TYR A 280 -3.12 0.31 35.92
CA TYR A 280 -2.77 0.77 34.58
C TYR A 280 -3.89 0.45 33.59
N TYR A 281 -4.40 -0.77 33.56
CA TYR A 281 -5.50 -1.13 32.67
C TYR A 281 -6.79 -0.36 32.98
N GLU A 282 -7.13 -0.17 34.26
CA GLU A 282 -8.28 0.64 34.66
C GLU A 282 -8.13 2.11 34.17
N ASP A 283 -6.96 2.71 34.41
CA ASP A 283 -6.68 4.08 33.98
C ASP A 283 -6.62 4.19 32.45
N PHE A 284 -6.11 3.16 31.77
CA PHE A 284 -6.04 3.10 30.31
C PHE A 284 -7.43 3.01 29.67
N ASP A 285 -8.34 2.22 30.24
CA ASP A 285 -9.74 2.15 29.79
C ASP A 285 -10.43 3.52 29.95
N VAL A 286 -10.22 4.21 31.07
CA VAL A 286 -10.73 5.56 31.29
C VAL A 286 -10.17 6.55 30.26
N TYR A 287 -8.87 6.49 30.01
CA TYR A 287 -8.20 7.30 29.00
C TYR A 287 -8.76 7.04 27.59
N GLN A 288 -8.88 5.77 27.19
CA GLN A 288 -9.41 5.38 25.89
C GLN A 288 -10.87 5.83 25.70
N GLN A 289 -11.69 5.68 26.75
CA GLN A 289 -13.08 6.13 26.68
C GLN A 289 -13.18 7.65 26.55
N ALA A 290 -12.39 8.40 27.33
CA ALA A 290 -12.35 9.86 27.25
C ALA A 290 -11.86 10.33 25.87
N LEU A 291 -10.88 9.65 25.29
CA LEU A 291 -10.38 9.91 23.95
C LEU A 291 -11.47 9.63 22.90
N LYS A 292 -12.15 8.50 23.02
CA LYS A 292 -13.28 8.13 22.14
C LYS A 292 -14.40 9.18 22.20
N ASP A 293 -14.76 9.63 23.41
CA ASP A 293 -15.83 10.65 23.58
C ASP A 293 -15.39 12.01 23.03
N ALA A 294 -14.10 12.34 23.08
CA ALA A 294 -13.55 13.56 22.50
C ALA A 294 -13.49 13.52 20.97
N THR A 295 -13.47 12.34 20.37
CA THR A 295 -13.42 12.11 18.91
C THR A 295 -14.78 11.83 18.28
N PHE A 296 -15.87 12.35 18.85
CA PHE A 296 -17.24 12.10 18.40
C PHE A 296 -17.64 10.61 18.37
N GLY A 297 -16.93 9.78 19.13
CA GLY A 297 -17.23 8.36 19.23
C GLY A 297 -16.79 7.48 18.08
N ASN A 298 -16.24 8.06 16.99
CA ASN A 298 -15.83 7.32 15.79
C ASN A 298 -14.33 7.37 15.59
N SER A 299 -13.73 6.23 15.36
CA SER A 299 -12.40 6.15 14.78
C SER A 299 -12.48 6.52 13.31
N PHE A 300 -11.56 7.31 12.81
CA PHE A 300 -11.49 7.62 11.39
C PHE A 300 -10.04 7.74 10.95
N GLN A 301 -9.84 7.53 9.68
CA GLN A 301 -8.54 7.68 9.04
C GLN A 301 -8.70 8.09 7.58
N PHE A 302 -7.60 8.54 7.00
CA PHE A 302 -7.53 8.83 5.57
C PHE A 302 -6.51 7.92 4.90
N ASN A 303 -6.93 7.17 3.92
CA ASN A 303 -6.09 6.25 3.17
C ASN A 303 -6.00 6.67 1.69
N ASN A 304 -5.01 6.13 0.98
CA ASN A 304 -4.81 6.38 -0.46
C ASN A 304 -4.70 7.87 -0.81
N LEU A 305 -3.63 8.50 -0.34
CA LEU A 305 -3.36 9.91 -0.60
C LEU A 305 -2.81 10.10 -2.01
N VAL A 306 -3.59 10.71 -2.90
CA VAL A 306 -3.24 11.00 -4.29
C VAL A 306 -3.41 12.49 -4.55
N LEU A 307 -2.34 13.17 -4.94
CA LEU A 307 -2.34 14.60 -5.18
C LEU A 307 -2.59 14.92 -6.66
N SER A 308 -3.46 15.89 -6.95
CA SER A 308 -3.59 16.41 -8.31
C SER A 308 -2.27 17.04 -8.77
N ALA A 309 -1.94 16.91 -10.06
CA ALA A 309 -0.67 17.41 -10.59
C ALA A 309 -0.47 18.92 -10.35
N ASN A 310 -1.55 19.70 -10.31
CA ASN A 310 -1.49 21.14 -10.01
C ASN A 310 -1.43 21.47 -8.51
N GLY A 311 -1.42 20.47 -7.62
CA GLY A 311 -1.33 20.64 -6.17
C GLY A 311 -2.56 21.27 -5.50
N LYS A 312 -3.71 21.31 -6.18
CA LYS A 312 -4.92 21.99 -5.68
C LYS A 312 -5.91 21.05 -4.98
N TYR A 313 -5.88 19.75 -5.31
CA TYR A 313 -6.80 18.77 -4.79
C TYR A 313 -6.05 17.53 -4.31
N LEU A 314 -6.46 17.02 -3.17
CA LEU A 314 -6.00 15.75 -2.66
C LEU A 314 -7.18 14.77 -2.67
N GLY A 315 -7.09 13.74 -3.52
CA GLY A 315 -7.98 12.59 -3.48
C GLY A 315 -7.56 11.65 -2.37
N THR A 316 -8.51 11.17 -1.60
CA THR A 316 -8.26 10.23 -0.50
C THR A 316 -9.50 9.40 -0.22
N THR A 317 -9.35 8.38 0.59
CA THR A 317 -10.45 7.58 1.12
C THR A 317 -10.60 7.88 2.60
N PHE A 318 -11.76 8.39 2.99
CA PHE A 318 -12.11 8.58 4.39
C PHE A 318 -12.73 7.29 4.92
N GLU A 319 -12.14 6.72 5.95
CA GLU A 319 -12.67 5.54 6.62
C GLU A 319 -13.14 5.91 8.02
N THR A 320 -14.31 5.44 8.38
CA THR A 320 -14.89 5.61 9.72
C THR A 320 -15.39 4.30 10.24
N SER A 321 -15.20 4.03 11.54
CA SER A 321 -15.82 2.88 12.17
C SER A 321 -17.35 3.08 12.24
N ASN A 322 -18.09 2.02 11.97
CA ASN A 322 -19.55 2.04 12.14
C ASN A 322 -19.88 2.18 13.63
N PRO A 323 -20.58 3.26 14.05
CA PRO A 323 -20.96 3.44 15.46
C PRO A 323 -21.97 2.39 15.96
N ASP A 324 -22.68 1.74 15.04
CA ASP A 324 -23.70 0.72 15.35
C ASP A 324 -23.13 -0.71 15.34
N ALA A 325 -21.81 -0.88 15.08
CA ALA A 325 -21.18 -2.18 15.13
C ALA A 325 -21.22 -2.75 16.56
N ASP A 326 -21.59 -4.02 16.68
CA ASP A 326 -21.62 -4.72 17.95
C ASP A 326 -20.19 -5.00 18.44
N PRO A 327 -19.72 -4.35 19.52
CA PRO A 327 -18.36 -4.55 20.01
C PRO A 327 -18.13 -5.98 20.55
N GLU A 328 -19.18 -6.76 20.85
CA GLU A 328 -19.06 -8.14 21.30
C GLU A 328 -18.68 -9.10 20.16
N MET A 329 -18.95 -8.73 18.91
CA MET A 329 -18.63 -9.55 17.73
C MET A 329 -17.21 -9.36 17.23
N GLY A 330 -16.45 -8.40 17.75
CA GLY A 330 -15.04 -8.16 17.37
C GLY A 330 -14.83 -7.57 15.96
N ASN A 331 -15.90 -7.40 15.19
CA ASN A 331 -15.88 -6.80 13.87
C ASN A 331 -16.40 -5.36 13.98
N VAL A 332 -15.49 -4.41 14.01
CA VAL A 332 -15.84 -3.02 13.76
C VAL A 332 -16.00 -2.90 12.26
N GLU A 333 -17.23 -2.92 11.77
CA GLU A 333 -17.49 -2.58 10.38
C GLU A 333 -17.02 -1.15 10.14
N SER A 334 -16.04 -0.98 9.28
CA SER A 334 -15.60 0.32 8.80
C SER A 334 -16.25 0.58 7.45
N HIS A 335 -16.72 1.81 7.24
CA HIS A 335 -17.15 2.25 5.93
C HIS A 335 -16.11 3.17 5.31
N SER A 336 -15.89 3.00 4.01
CA SER A 336 -14.95 3.78 3.22
C SER A 336 -15.70 4.70 2.28
N TYR A 337 -15.33 5.98 2.28
CA TYR A 337 -15.94 7.00 1.44
C TYR A 337 -14.91 7.69 0.55
N PRO A 338 -15.13 7.78 -0.76
CA PRO A 338 -14.32 8.62 -1.62
C PRO A 338 -14.35 10.06 -1.12
N THR A 339 -13.19 10.70 -1.10
CA THR A 339 -13.08 12.03 -0.49
C THR A 339 -12.13 12.90 -1.31
N VAL A 340 -12.48 14.17 -1.44
CA VAL A 340 -11.59 15.21 -1.98
C VAL A 340 -11.32 16.26 -0.93
N ILE A 341 -10.05 16.57 -0.74
CA ILE A 341 -9.63 17.70 0.10
C ILE A 341 -9.22 18.83 -0.85
N ASP A 342 -9.98 19.92 -0.83
CA ASP A 342 -9.66 21.13 -1.58
C ASP A 342 -8.56 21.93 -0.86
N LEU A 343 -7.45 22.18 -1.56
CA LEU A 343 -6.25 22.87 -1.07
C LEU A 343 -6.13 24.28 -1.64
N THR A 344 -7.14 24.78 -2.35
CA THR A 344 -7.12 26.11 -3.00
C THR A 344 -7.31 27.25 -2.01
N GLY A 345 -7.96 27.01 -0.88
CA GLY A 345 -8.17 27.98 0.19
C GLY A 345 -6.99 28.10 1.15
N ASP A 346 -7.15 29.00 2.13
CA ASP A 346 -6.17 29.20 3.21
C ASP A 346 -6.10 27.98 4.14
N LYS A 347 -7.19 27.23 4.24
CA LYS A 347 -7.30 25.97 4.98
C LYS A 347 -7.80 24.88 4.06
N PRO A 348 -7.33 23.63 4.23
CA PRO A 348 -7.89 22.48 3.53
C PRO A 348 -9.37 22.31 3.84
N GLU A 349 -10.19 22.07 2.82
CA GLU A 349 -11.61 21.79 2.95
C GLU A 349 -11.88 20.35 2.57
N VAL A 350 -12.46 19.56 3.49
CA VAL A 350 -12.72 18.12 3.29
C VAL A 350 -14.12 17.92 2.77
N ASN A 351 -14.23 17.30 1.61
CA ASN A 351 -15.49 16.95 0.95
C ASN A 351 -15.61 15.44 0.87
N VAL A 352 -16.37 14.84 1.77
CA VAL A 352 -16.67 13.40 1.80
C VAL A 352 -17.84 13.11 0.86
N TYR A 353 -17.68 12.14 -0.03
CA TYR A 353 -18.72 11.76 -0.99
C TYR A 353 -19.49 10.55 -0.45
N ASP A 354 -20.54 10.82 0.34
CA ASP A 354 -21.37 9.83 1.02
C ASP A 354 -22.40 9.14 0.11
N ASN A 355 -22.48 9.58 -1.13
CA ASN A 355 -23.30 8.94 -2.17
C ASN A 355 -22.67 7.65 -2.73
N MET A 356 -21.48 7.27 -2.25
CA MET A 356 -20.78 6.04 -2.62
C MET A 356 -20.06 5.46 -1.40
N VAL A 357 -20.63 4.42 -0.83
CA VAL A 357 -20.08 3.72 0.34
C VAL A 357 -19.18 2.56 -0.11
N ASP A 358 -18.21 2.20 0.74
CA ASP A 358 -17.26 1.10 0.52
C ASP A 358 -16.49 1.21 -0.81
N ALA A 359 -16.06 2.45 -1.08
CA ALA A 359 -15.31 2.78 -2.25
C ALA A 359 -13.98 3.47 -1.91
N THR A 360 -12.97 3.16 -2.70
CA THR A 360 -11.60 3.64 -2.53
C THR A 360 -11.26 4.62 -3.64
N THR A 361 -10.80 5.82 -3.30
CA THR A 361 -10.27 6.80 -4.27
C THR A 361 -8.96 6.30 -4.86
N THR A 362 -8.84 6.30 -6.19
CA THR A 362 -7.65 5.83 -6.91
C THR A 362 -6.89 6.94 -7.62
N SER A 363 -7.56 8.03 -8.01
CA SER A 363 -6.92 9.21 -8.61
C SER A 363 -7.77 10.46 -8.47
N VAL A 364 -7.13 11.61 -8.61
CA VAL A 364 -7.77 12.94 -8.64
C VAL A 364 -7.19 13.77 -9.78
N ALA A 365 -8.07 14.38 -10.57
CA ALA A 365 -7.69 15.27 -11.67
C ALA A 365 -7.45 16.72 -11.19
N ASN A 366 -6.90 17.54 -12.09
CA ASN A 366 -6.61 18.95 -11.83
C ASN A 366 -7.84 19.84 -11.61
N ASP A 367 -9.03 19.35 -11.93
CA ASP A 367 -10.32 20.01 -11.66
C ASP A 367 -11.06 19.48 -10.43
N GLY A 368 -10.45 18.55 -9.69
CA GLY A 368 -11.02 17.93 -8.50
C GLY A 368 -11.88 16.69 -8.76
N GLN A 369 -12.12 16.32 -10.03
CA GLN A 369 -12.82 15.08 -10.35
C GLN A 369 -11.99 13.87 -9.90
N ILE A 370 -12.61 12.90 -9.25
CA ILE A 370 -11.95 11.68 -8.78
C ILE A 370 -12.40 10.44 -9.53
N ILE A 371 -11.55 9.43 -9.50
CA ILE A 371 -11.92 8.06 -9.79
C ILE A 371 -11.91 7.29 -8.47
N ALA A 372 -12.98 6.54 -8.22
CA ALA A 372 -13.08 5.65 -7.09
C ALA A 372 -13.46 4.25 -7.55
N CYS A 373 -13.05 3.21 -6.85
CA CYS A 373 -13.39 1.84 -7.14
C CYS A 373 -14.09 1.16 -5.96
N THR A 374 -15.06 0.31 -6.27
CA THR A 374 -15.74 -0.55 -5.28
C THR A 374 -15.43 -2.01 -5.56
N PRO A 375 -15.34 -2.87 -4.55
CA PRO A 375 -15.30 -4.31 -4.75
C PRO A 375 -16.63 -4.81 -5.34
N ILE A 376 -16.55 -5.75 -6.27
CA ILE A 376 -17.70 -6.56 -6.72
C ILE A 376 -17.62 -7.93 -6.07
N LEU A 377 -16.41 -8.44 -5.97
CA LEU A 377 -15.97 -9.67 -5.31
C LEU A 377 -14.58 -9.38 -4.75
N ASP A 378 -14.00 -10.28 -3.97
CA ASP A 378 -12.72 -10.11 -3.27
C ASP A 378 -11.61 -9.46 -4.11
N TYR A 379 -11.54 -9.76 -5.40
CA TYR A 379 -10.52 -9.23 -6.32
C TYR A 379 -11.07 -8.49 -7.54
N ALA A 380 -12.37 -8.58 -7.81
CA ALA A 380 -13.00 -7.85 -8.89
C ALA A 380 -13.52 -6.50 -8.41
N ARG A 381 -13.21 -5.45 -9.14
CA ARG A 381 -13.58 -4.08 -8.81
C ARG A 381 -14.21 -3.38 -9.99
N ASN A 382 -15.17 -2.50 -9.72
CA ASN A 382 -15.66 -1.53 -10.68
C ASN A 382 -15.24 -0.12 -10.29
N SER A 383 -14.85 0.65 -11.29
CA SER A 383 -14.47 2.04 -11.09
C SER A 383 -15.58 2.99 -11.55
N PHE A 384 -15.64 4.12 -10.88
CA PHE A 384 -16.60 5.19 -11.10
C PHE A 384 -15.87 6.52 -11.17
N VAL A 385 -16.38 7.41 -11.99
CA VAL A 385 -15.92 8.80 -12.05
C VAL A 385 -16.91 9.66 -11.28
N ILE A 386 -16.43 10.41 -10.31
CA ILE A 386 -17.23 11.28 -9.44
C ILE A 386 -16.75 12.71 -9.65
N LYS A 387 -17.67 13.58 -10.04
CA LYS A 387 -17.34 14.98 -10.33
C LYS A 387 -17.29 15.84 -9.06
N ASP A 388 -18.27 15.68 -8.22
CA ASP A 388 -18.44 16.40 -6.95
C ASP A 388 -19.39 15.63 -6.02
N ALA A 389 -19.57 16.09 -4.79
CA ALA A 389 -20.40 15.43 -3.79
C ALA A 389 -21.92 15.43 -4.13
N GLU A 390 -22.38 16.31 -5.01
CA GLU A 390 -23.78 16.45 -5.39
C GLU A 390 -24.12 15.65 -6.67
N SER A 391 -23.11 15.18 -7.39
CA SER A 391 -23.27 14.45 -8.65
C SER A 391 -23.33 12.95 -8.42
N ASP A 392 -24.22 12.25 -9.13
CA ASP A 392 -24.23 10.80 -9.14
C ASP A 392 -22.90 10.24 -9.69
N PRO A 393 -22.33 9.20 -9.03
CA PRO A 393 -21.17 8.49 -9.57
C PRO A 393 -21.47 7.89 -10.95
N VAL A 394 -20.63 8.15 -11.93
CA VAL A 394 -20.78 7.62 -13.30
C VAL A 394 -19.91 6.37 -13.42
N ASN A 395 -20.49 5.23 -13.77
CA ASN A 395 -19.73 4.03 -14.06
C ASN A 395 -18.66 4.30 -15.12
N PHE A 396 -17.44 3.81 -14.92
CA PHE A 396 -16.31 4.12 -15.80
C PHE A 396 -16.55 3.67 -17.26
N TYR A 397 -17.22 2.52 -17.45
CA TYR A 397 -17.59 2.10 -18.81
C TYR A 397 -18.50 3.12 -19.48
N ASP A 398 -19.54 3.60 -18.82
CA ASP A 398 -20.46 4.60 -19.36
C ASP A 398 -19.75 5.92 -19.63
N TYR A 399 -18.85 6.32 -18.73
CA TYR A 399 -18.02 7.51 -18.88
C TYR A 399 -17.16 7.44 -20.16
N ILE A 400 -16.53 6.29 -20.42
CA ILE A 400 -15.71 6.06 -21.62
C ILE A 400 -16.56 5.94 -22.86
N ALA A 401 -17.62 5.14 -22.86
CA ALA A 401 -18.49 4.93 -24.02
C ALA A 401 -19.13 6.23 -24.53
N ALA A 402 -19.49 7.13 -23.62
CA ALA A 402 -20.02 8.45 -23.97
C ALA A 402 -18.99 9.37 -24.63
N ARG A 403 -17.70 9.17 -24.43
CA ARG A 403 -16.58 10.01 -24.93
C ARG A 403 -15.85 9.39 -26.10
N ASN A 404 -15.77 8.08 -26.15
CA ASN A 404 -15.10 7.31 -27.19
C ASN A 404 -15.80 5.97 -27.42
N GLU A 405 -16.66 5.92 -28.44
CA GLU A 405 -17.46 4.73 -28.78
C GLU A 405 -16.59 3.49 -29.00
N LYS A 406 -15.42 3.63 -29.64
CA LYS A 406 -14.54 2.48 -29.89
C LYS A 406 -13.94 1.92 -28.62
N ALA A 407 -13.57 2.78 -27.67
CA ALA A 407 -13.07 2.35 -26.37
C ALA A 407 -14.19 1.68 -25.56
N GLY A 408 -15.42 2.18 -25.65
CA GLY A 408 -16.60 1.52 -25.05
C GLY A 408 -16.84 0.13 -25.64
N ILE A 409 -16.77 -0.02 -26.97
CA ILE A 409 -16.88 -1.33 -27.64
C ILE A 409 -15.77 -2.27 -27.17
N PHE A 410 -14.52 -1.78 -27.09
CA PHE A 410 -13.40 -2.57 -26.60
C PHE A 410 -13.64 -3.10 -25.17
N LEU A 411 -14.06 -2.24 -24.24
CA LEU A 411 -14.37 -2.66 -22.87
C LEU A 411 -15.48 -3.72 -22.86
N LYS A 412 -16.55 -3.50 -23.63
CA LYS A 412 -17.65 -4.44 -23.72
C LYS A 412 -17.25 -5.80 -24.28
N GLU A 413 -16.38 -5.85 -25.29
CA GLU A 413 -15.96 -7.09 -25.95
C GLU A 413 -14.92 -7.87 -25.14
N ASN A 414 -14.10 -7.20 -24.31
CA ASN A 414 -12.96 -7.82 -23.64
C ASN A 414 -13.10 -7.92 -22.12
N TYR A 415 -14.04 -7.17 -21.54
CA TYR A 415 -14.21 -7.06 -20.07
C TYR A 415 -15.67 -7.30 -19.63
N SER A 416 -16.45 -8.05 -20.41
CA SER A 416 -17.76 -8.56 -20.02
C SER A 416 -17.64 -9.96 -19.44
N PHE A 417 -18.15 -10.14 -18.24
CA PHE A 417 -18.07 -11.39 -17.48
C PHE A 417 -19.42 -11.76 -16.88
N ASN A 418 -19.57 -13.04 -16.54
CA ASN A 418 -20.67 -13.54 -15.75
C ASN A 418 -20.27 -13.46 -14.28
N VAL A 419 -20.75 -12.43 -13.58
CA VAL A 419 -20.35 -12.16 -12.20
C VAL A 419 -21.36 -12.75 -11.23
N PRO A 420 -20.95 -13.62 -10.30
CA PRO A 420 -21.80 -14.05 -9.21
C PRO A 420 -22.03 -12.88 -8.22
N VAL A 421 -23.27 -12.66 -7.81
CA VAL A 421 -23.67 -11.65 -6.83
C VAL A 421 -24.39 -12.35 -5.69
N SER A 422 -24.00 -12.07 -4.45
CA SER A 422 -24.68 -12.61 -3.27
C SER A 422 -26.15 -12.17 -3.25
N ASN A 423 -27.05 -13.11 -2.92
CA ASN A 423 -28.47 -12.82 -2.75
C ASN A 423 -28.82 -12.39 -1.32
N ASP A 424 -27.88 -12.44 -0.39
CA ASP A 424 -28.08 -12.03 1.00
C ASP A 424 -27.70 -10.55 1.19
N GLU A 425 -28.71 -9.74 1.54
CA GLU A 425 -28.52 -8.36 2.00
C GLU A 425 -28.00 -8.34 3.46
N GLY A 426 -26.91 -9.02 3.76
CA GLY A 426 -26.34 -9.03 5.11
C GLY A 426 -25.87 -10.39 5.60
N GLY A 427 -25.63 -11.33 4.73
CA GLY A 427 -25.01 -12.60 5.09
C GLY A 427 -23.49 -12.45 5.30
N ASP A 428 -23.02 -13.03 6.39
CA ASP A 428 -21.63 -13.15 6.77
C ASP A 428 -20.74 -13.43 5.55
N GLU A 429 -19.93 -12.46 5.13
CA GLU A 429 -18.80 -12.76 4.28
C GLU A 429 -17.96 -13.83 5.01
N PRO A 430 -17.54 -14.92 4.35
CA PRO A 430 -16.65 -15.87 4.98
C PRO A 430 -15.38 -15.11 5.38
N GLY A 431 -15.22 -14.91 6.68
CA GLY A 431 -14.13 -14.16 7.24
C GLY A 431 -12.78 -14.76 6.83
N TRP A 432 -11.77 -13.94 6.73
CA TRP A 432 -10.36 -14.25 6.48
C TRP A 432 -9.73 -15.21 7.52
N GLY A 433 -10.52 -16.02 8.22
CA GLY A 433 -10.07 -16.89 9.30
C GLY A 433 -10.31 -18.37 9.12
N ASP A 434 -11.07 -18.80 8.12
CA ASP A 434 -11.28 -20.23 7.91
C ASP A 434 -10.14 -20.82 7.08
N GLU A 435 -9.51 -21.84 7.66
CA GLU A 435 -8.44 -22.64 7.06
C GLU A 435 -8.85 -23.17 5.68
N GLY A 436 -8.55 -22.42 4.63
CA GLY A 436 -8.87 -22.82 3.27
C GLY A 436 -8.65 -21.74 2.22
N GLY A 437 -8.57 -20.49 2.59
CA GLY A 437 -8.28 -19.40 1.67
C GLY A 437 -9.02 -19.50 0.33
N LEU A 438 -8.42 -18.95 -0.71
CA LEU A 438 -8.90 -18.95 -2.11
C LEU A 438 -9.36 -20.35 -2.64
N LEU A 439 -8.72 -21.43 -2.19
CA LEU A 439 -9.05 -22.82 -2.59
C LEU A 439 -10.34 -23.33 -1.94
N ALA A 440 -10.71 -22.83 -0.77
CA ALA A 440 -11.99 -23.16 -0.14
C ALA A 440 -13.15 -22.44 -0.84
N HIS A 441 -12.97 -21.17 -1.21
CA HIS A 441 -13.89 -20.44 -2.07
C HIS A 441 -14.16 -21.16 -3.39
N LYS A 442 -13.15 -21.74 -4.02
CA LYS A 442 -13.29 -22.46 -5.30
C LYS A 442 -13.96 -23.83 -5.17
N LYS A 443 -13.80 -24.52 -4.05
CA LYS A 443 -14.61 -25.70 -3.74
C LYS A 443 -16.05 -25.33 -3.37
N ALA A 444 -16.26 -24.17 -2.80
CA ALA A 444 -17.57 -23.59 -2.54
C ALA A 444 -18.27 -23.03 -3.80
N LEU A 445 -17.58 -22.89 -4.93
CA LEU A 445 -18.18 -22.57 -6.24
C LEU A 445 -19.14 -23.65 -6.79
N LYS A 446 -19.50 -24.64 -6.02
CA LYS A 446 -20.83 -25.26 -6.13
C LYS A 446 -21.87 -24.31 -5.50
N PHE A 447 -21.91 -23.06 -5.99
CA PHE A 447 -22.97 -22.13 -5.64
C PHE A 447 -24.31 -22.80 -5.89
N THR A 448 -25.08 -22.97 -4.85
CA THR A 448 -26.49 -23.28 -5.04
C THR A 448 -27.15 -21.99 -5.52
N ALA A 449 -28.04 -22.06 -6.48
CA ALA A 449 -28.84 -20.94 -6.99
C ALA A 449 -29.66 -20.20 -5.89
N LYS A 450 -29.50 -20.59 -4.64
CA LYS A 450 -30.10 -20.01 -3.45
C LYS A 450 -29.23 -18.89 -2.86
N ASP A 451 -27.92 -19.03 -2.96
CA ASP A 451 -26.99 -18.15 -2.25
C ASP A 451 -26.46 -17.02 -3.15
N TYR A 452 -26.45 -17.26 -4.47
CA TYR A 452 -25.95 -16.30 -5.44
C TYR A 452 -26.80 -16.26 -6.71
N SER A 453 -26.94 -15.07 -7.30
CA SER A 453 -27.41 -14.89 -8.67
C SER A 453 -26.22 -14.58 -9.58
N ILE A 454 -26.28 -15.01 -10.84
CA ILE A 454 -25.27 -14.65 -11.83
C ILE A 454 -25.82 -13.50 -12.67
N VAL A 455 -25.12 -12.39 -12.65
CA VAL A 455 -25.36 -11.27 -13.57
C VAL A 455 -24.52 -11.51 -14.82
N ASN A 456 -25.20 -11.84 -15.92
CA ASN A 456 -24.53 -12.11 -17.20
C ASN A 456 -24.10 -10.80 -17.87
N ASP A 457 -23.00 -10.88 -18.63
CA ASP A 457 -22.47 -9.78 -19.42
C ASP A 457 -22.17 -8.49 -18.61
N SER A 458 -21.82 -8.63 -17.32
CA SER A 458 -21.41 -7.51 -16.49
C SER A 458 -20.05 -6.99 -16.94
N ILE A 459 -19.95 -5.68 -17.21
CA ILE A 459 -18.66 -5.08 -17.58
C ILE A 459 -17.89 -4.76 -16.32
N VAL A 460 -16.74 -5.42 -16.13
CA VAL A 460 -15.85 -5.26 -14.98
C VAL A 460 -14.66 -4.43 -15.43
N THR A 461 -14.53 -3.22 -14.89
CA THR A 461 -13.52 -2.26 -15.34
C THR A 461 -12.19 -2.34 -14.58
N GLY A 462 -12.16 -3.08 -13.47
CA GLY A 462 -10.99 -3.16 -12.60
C GLY A 462 -10.76 -1.88 -11.81
N THR A 463 -9.61 -1.81 -11.16
CA THR A 463 -9.14 -0.59 -10.50
C THR A 463 -8.53 0.34 -11.54
N VAL A 464 -9.18 1.47 -11.79
CA VAL A 464 -8.78 2.44 -12.80
C VAL A 464 -8.05 3.62 -12.16
N PHE A 465 -6.99 4.07 -12.82
CA PHE A 465 -6.22 5.25 -12.48
C PHE A 465 -6.23 6.21 -13.66
N GLY A 466 -6.57 7.48 -13.42
CA GLY A 466 -6.55 8.54 -14.41
C GLY A 466 -5.27 9.37 -14.34
N ASN A 467 -4.91 10.00 -15.44
CA ASN A 467 -3.90 11.06 -15.47
C ASN A 467 -4.47 12.39 -14.95
N SER A 468 -3.64 13.43 -14.93
CA SER A 468 -3.96 14.73 -14.34
C SER A 468 -5.19 15.46 -14.91
N ASP A 469 -5.66 15.09 -16.09
CA ASP A 469 -6.85 15.68 -16.75
C ASP A 469 -7.95 14.67 -17.06
N ASN A 470 -7.85 13.43 -16.53
CA ASN A 470 -8.79 12.35 -16.79
C ASN A 470 -9.05 12.07 -18.28
N THR A 471 -7.99 12.13 -19.07
CA THR A 471 -8.04 11.82 -20.51
C THR A 471 -7.30 10.54 -20.87
N ILE A 472 -6.38 10.08 -20.03
CA ILE A 472 -5.65 8.84 -20.18
C ILE A 472 -5.82 8.00 -18.92
N PHE A 473 -6.21 6.75 -19.10
CA PHE A 473 -6.55 5.83 -18.02
C PHE A 473 -5.77 4.54 -18.17
N ASN A 474 -5.30 4.00 -17.08
CA ASN A 474 -4.86 2.61 -17.00
C ASN A 474 -5.68 1.85 -15.96
N SER A 475 -5.88 0.57 -16.22
CA SER A 475 -6.58 -0.32 -15.29
C SER A 475 -5.74 -1.52 -14.98
N PHE A 476 -5.94 -2.01 -13.76
CA PHE A 476 -5.43 -3.28 -13.28
C PHE A 476 -6.61 -4.10 -12.73
N MET A 477 -6.67 -5.36 -13.11
CA MET A 477 -7.70 -6.28 -12.67
C MET A 477 -7.14 -7.69 -12.50
N MET A 478 -7.48 -8.35 -11.42
CA MET A 478 -7.34 -9.79 -11.25
C MET A 478 -8.67 -10.43 -11.58
N GLU A 479 -8.69 -11.33 -12.56
CA GLU A 479 -9.85 -12.07 -12.96
C GLU A 479 -9.80 -13.48 -12.37
N GLU A 480 -10.65 -13.78 -11.40
CA GLU A 480 -10.74 -15.10 -10.77
C GLU A 480 -11.95 -15.92 -11.23
N PHE A 481 -13.03 -15.24 -11.64
CA PHE A 481 -14.32 -15.86 -11.91
C PHE A 481 -14.40 -16.58 -13.25
N SER A 482 -13.45 -16.41 -14.14
CA SER A 482 -13.40 -17.14 -15.41
C SER A 482 -12.40 -18.31 -15.44
N ASP A 483 -11.60 -18.46 -14.39
CA ASP A 483 -10.60 -19.52 -14.29
C ASP A 483 -11.07 -20.67 -13.37
N PRO A 484 -11.49 -21.81 -13.91
CA PRO A 484 -11.96 -22.96 -13.13
C PRO A 484 -10.84 -23.65 -12.33
N GLU A 485 -9.57 -23.39 -12.63
CA GLU A 485 -8.42 -23.98 -11.95
C GLU A 485 -7.83 -23.09 -10.85
N GLY A 486 -8.24 -21.84 -10.82
CA GLY A 486 -8.03 -21.03 -9.63
C GLY A 486 -6.76 -20.24 -9.52
N MET A 487 -6.03 -20.03 -10.58
CA MET A 487 -4.79 -19.25 -10.54
C MET A 487 -4.99 -17.73 -10.75
N GLY A 488 -6.21 -17.30 -11.07
CA GLY A 488 -6.51 -15.91 -11.45
C GLY A 488 -5.71 -15.45 -12.68
N THR A 489 -6.32 -14.66 -13.52
CA THR A 489 -5.63 -14.04 -14.66
C THR A 489 -5.58 -12.54 -14.44
N TYR A 490 -4.36 -11.97 -14.45
CA TYR A 490 -4.20 -10.53 -14.39
C TYR A 490 -4.46 -9.92 -15.77
N ARG A 491 -5.24 -8.85 -15.78
CA ARG A 491 -5.52 -8.08 -16.99
C ARG A 491 -5.26 -6.60 -16.75
N SER A 492 -4.71 -5.93 -17.74
CA SER A 492 -4.52 -4.49 -17.72
C SER A 492 -4.86 -3.90 -19.08
N TYR A 493 -5.29 -2.65 -19.09
CA TYR A 493 -5.51 -1.88 -20.32
C TYR A 493 -5.14 -0.42 -20.12
N VAL A 494 -4.90 0.26 -21.23
CA VAL A 494 -4.75 1.72 -21.27
C VAL A 494 -5.75 2.27 -22.27
N ILE A 495 -6.52 3.28 -21.87
CA ILE A 495 -7.42 4.06 -22.72
C ILE A 495 -6.90 5.48 -22.80
N ASP A 496 -6.74 6.00 -24.01
CA ASP A 496 -6.30 7.35 -24.29
C ASP A 496 -7.38 8.07 -25.11
N LEU A 497 -8.07 9.02 -24.49
CA LEU A 497 -9.14 9.79 -25.14
C LEU A 497 -8.59 10.90 -26.06
N ASN A 498 -7.31 11.28 -25.92
CA ASN A 498 -6.67 12.31 -26.72
C ASN A 498 -6.24 11.76 -28.09
N GLU A 499 -6.09 10.47 -28.22
CA GLU A 499 -5.76 9.87 -29.49
C GLU A 499 -6.95 10.01 -30.46
N ASN A 500 -6.80 10.85 -31.47
CA ASN A 500 -7.74 10.88 -32.60
C ASN A 500 -8.02 9.46 -33.08
N ALA A 501 -9.25 9.13 -33.28
CA ALA A 501 -9.92 7.86 -33.64
C ALA A 501 -9.14 6.74 -34.40
N GLN A 502 -7.82 6.82 -34.54
CA GLN A 502 -6.97 5.80 -35.17
C GLN A 502 -6.13 4.97 -34.20
N SER A 503 -6.05 5.33 -32.95
CA SER A 503 -5.28 4.59 -31.97
C SER A 503 -6.17 4.08 -30.83
N GLY A 504 -7.21 3.38 -31.16
CA GLY A 504 -7.68 2.37 -30.24
C GLY A 504 -6.48 1.47 -29.89
N ILE A 505 -6.38 1.10 -28.65
CA ILE A 505 -5.46 0.14 -28.06
C ILE A 505 -4.70 -0.61 -29.14
N LYS A 506 -3.39 -0.39 -29.24
CA LYS A 506 -2.52 -1.33 -29.93
C LYS A 506 -2.42 -2.57 -29.04
N GLY A 507 -3.53 -3.29 -28.91
CA GLY A 507 -3.51 -4.66 -28.46
C GLY A 507 -2.53 -5.40 -29.35
N VAL A 508 -1.80 -6.32 -28.78
CA VAL A 508 -0.96 -7.27 -29.50
C VAL A 508 -1.82 -7.85 -30.63
N LYS A 509 -1.73 -7.28 -31.83
CA LYS A 509 -2.39 -7.86 -33.00
C LYS A 509 -1.79 -9.23 -33.19
N LYS A 510 -2.62 -10.27 -33.14
CA LYS A 510 -2.27 -11.55 -33.74
C LYS A 510 -1.72 -11.30 -35.14
N ALA A 511 -0.63 -11.95 -35.45
CA ALA A 511 0.21 -11.78 -36.64
C ALA A 511 -0.49 -12.18 -37.96
N ASP A 512 -1.60 -11.57 -38.34
CA ASP A 512 -2.32 -11.85 -39.58
C ASP A 512 -2.57 -10.63 -40.49
N GLU A 513 -1.84 -9.54 -40.30
CA GLU A 513 -1.82 -8.47 -41.31
C GLU A 513 -0.42 -8.31 -41.90
N ALA A 514 -0.13 -9.18 -42.86
CA ALA A 514 0.82 -8.94 -43.92
C ALA A 514 0.20 -7.86 -44.84
N ASP A 515 0.86 -6.70 -45.02
CA ASP A 515 1.01 -6.00 -46.31
C ASP A 515 1.40 -4.52 -46.16
N ALA A 516 2.00 -4.07 -45.04
CA ALA A 516 2.79 -2.85 -45.09
C ALA A 516 4.21 -3.21 -45.57
N ALA A 517 4.70 -2.55 -46.63
CA ALA A 517 6.03 -2.82 -47.15
C ALA A 517 7.08 -2.65 -46.08
N ILE A 518 7.85 -3.71 -45.81
CA ILE A 518 8.94 -3.69 -44.85
C ILE A 518 10.07 -2.83 -45.42
N ILE A 519 10.36 -1.70 -44.78
CA ILE A 519 11.41 -0.76 -45.17
C ILE A 519 12.74 -1.00 -44.44
N GLY A 520 12.73 -1.84 -43.36
CA GLY A 520 13.93 -2.21 -42.63
C GLY A 520 13.71 -3.44 -41.78
N ARG A 521 14.82 -4.11 -41.44
CA ARG A 521 14.82 -5.25 -40.53
C ARG A 521 15.99 -5.15 -39.55
N GLU A 522 15.72 -5.45 -38.30
CA GLU A 522 16.74 -5.60 -37.26
C GLU A 522 16.57 -6.95 -36.59
N TYR A 523 17.65 -7.53 -36.16
CA TYR A 523 17.65 -8.86 -35.55
C TYR A 523 18.22 -8.80 -34.13
N TYR A 524 17.65 -9.56 -33.23
CA TYR A 524 18.05 -9.62 -31.83
C TYR A 524 18.10 -11.09 -31.37
N ASN A 525 19.06 -11.42 -30.51
CA ASN A 525 19.07 -12.71 -29.83
C ASN A 525 17.97 -12.74 -28.75
N ILE A 526 17.79 -13.87 -28.07
CA ILE A 526 16.79 -14.05 -27.01
C ILE A 526 17.05 -13.18 -25.78
N ASN A 527 18.25 -12.64 -25.63
CA ASN A 527 18.64 -11.74 -24.55
C ASN A 527 18.45 -10.24 -24.93
N GLY A 528 17.77 -9.96 -26.06
CA GLY A 528 17.52 -8.60 -26.54
C GLY A 528 18.73 -7.89 -27.14
N GLN A 529 19.87 -8.55 -27.31
CA GLN A 529 21.06 -7.93 -27.92
C GLN A 529 20.93 -7.95 -29.45
N ARG A 530 21.17 -6.80 -30.07
CA ARG A 530 21.15 -6.68 -31.53
C ARG A 530 22.25 -7.52 -32.18
N ILE A 531 21.87 -8.29 -33.19
CA ILE A 531 22.79 -9.10 -33.99
C ILE A 531 22.79 -8.61 -35.44
N SER A 532 23.90 -8.76 -36.12
CA SER A 532 24.12 -8.20 -37.47
C SER A 532 23.28 -8.86 -38.56
N ALA A 533 22.82 -10.08 -38.37
CA ALA A 533 22.02 -10.85 -39.33
C ALA A 533 21.20 -11.94 -38.64
N ALA A 534 20.16 -12.45 -39.30
CA ALA A 534 19.37 -13.60 -38.84
C ALA A 534 20.26 -14.84 -38.69
N PRO A 535 20.30 -15.52 -37.52
CA PRO A 535 21.04 -16.75 -37.34
C PRO A 535 20.52 -17.88 -38.23
N ALA A 536 21.43 -18.76 -38.65
CA ALA A 536 21.06 -19.95 -39.44
C ALA A 536 20.31 -20.99 -38.61
N LYS A 537 20.53 -21.04 -37.29
CA LYS A 537 19.88 -21.95 -36.32
C LYS A 537 19.67 -21.21 -34.98
N GLY A 538 18.65 -21.63 -34.26
CA GLY A 538 18.34 -21.12 -32.93
C GLY A 538 17.13 -20.19 -32.89
N ILE A 539 16.92 -19.53 -31.76
CA ILE A 539 15.82 -18.60 -31.54
C ILE A 539 16.32 -17.17 -31.65
N TYR A 540 15.63 -16.36 -32.44
CA TYR A 540 15.90 -14.93 -32.54
C TYR A 540 14.63 -14.11 -32.78
N LEU A 541 14.71 -12.82 -32.52
CA LEU A 541 13.66 -11.85 -32.79
C LEU A 541 14.01 -11.02 -34.04
N GLU A 542 13.06 -10.91 -34.95
CA GLU A 542 13.14 -10.01 -36.11
C GLU A 542 12.23 -8.81 -35.89
N LYS A 543 12.79 -7.61 -35.81
CA LYS A 543 12.05 -6.37 -35.81
C LYS A 543 11.88 -5.91 -37.26
N ARG A 544 10.64 -5.94 -37.75
CA ARG A 544 10.26 -5.47 -39.09
C ARG A 544 9.80 -4.04 -38.99
N ILE A 545 10.50 -3.15 -39.67
CA ILE A 545 10.19 -1.72 -39.69
C ILE A 545 9.40 -1.42 -40.96
N THR A 546 8.27 -0.72 -40.82
CA THR A 546 7.41 -0.28 -41.89
C THR A 546 7.22 1.23 -41.83
N ALA A 547 6.63 1.84 -42.82
CA ALA A 547 6.31 3.28 -42.81
C ALA A 547 5.37 3.68 -41.63
N ASN A 548 4.61 2.71 -41.10
CA ASN A 548 3.59 2.91 -40.04
C ASN A 548 4.03 2.41 -38.65
N GLY A 549 5.30 2.07 -38.46
CA GLY A 549 5.84 1.54 -37.19
C GLY A 549 6.65 0.27 -37.37
N PHE A 550 6.72 -0.59 -36.38
CA PHE A 550 7.41 -1.86 -36.47
C PHE A 550 6.62 -3.00 -35.82
N THR A 551 6.92 -4.22 -36.25
CA THR A 551 6.43 -5.45 -35.64
C THR A 551 7.61 -6.33 -35.28
N THR A 552 7.51 -7.10 -34.18
CA THR A 552 8.53 -8.05 -33.78
C THR A 552 8.03 -9.47 -33.98
N VAL A 553 8.79 -10.27 -34.67
CA VAL A 553 8.47 -11.68 -34.97
C VAL A 553 9.52 -12.58 -34.35
N LYS A 554 9.10 -13.56 -33.54
CA LYS A 554 9.99 -14.59 -33.00
C LYS A 554 10.18 -15.69 -34.05
N HIS A 555 11.43 -15.98 -34.36
CA HIS A 555 11.80 -17.11 -35.24
C HIS A 555 12.48 -18.22 -34.44
N VAL A 556 12.09 -19.45 -34.76
CA VAL A 556 12.72 -20.67 -34.25
C VAL A 556 13.21 -21.44 -35.48
N LYS A 557 14.50 -21.57 -35.65
CA LYS A 557 15.12 -22.29 -36.78
C LYS A 557 15.97 -23.46 -36.33
#